data_2f0978b2f244d8f90aad079c152f1962
#
_entry.id   2f0978b2f244d8f90aad079c152f1962
#
_cell.length_a   1.000
_cell.length_b   1.000
_cell.length_c   1.000
_cell.angle_alpha   90.00
_cell.angle_beta   90.00
_cell.angle_gamma   90.00
#
_symmetry.space_group_name_H-M   'P 1'
#
loop_
_entity.id
_entity.type
_entity.pdbx_description
1 polymer ?
#
loop_
_entity_poly.entity_id
_entity_poly.type
_entity_poly.pdbx_seq_one_letter_code
_entity_poly.pdbx_strand_id
1 'polypeptide(L)'
;NGIDIEQFSRKEYISLFSNVFQDINLLHFTIGENITGSSDRETWKRAETVLKTAGFERDLGERGTAASIGKTFDERGIDFSGGEKQKLAIARALYKNTAIFILDEPTSAMDPLAEERFVRNYKEIFSNRTSIFISHRLLNTKICDRILLIDHGRLVECGTHEALMKAKGLYHELFCAQQKSYGLI
;
A
#
# COMPACT_ATOMS: atom_id res chain seq x y z
N ASN A 1 -2.39 1.74 -23.89
CA ASN A 1 -1.46 1.81 -25.02
C ASN A 1 -1.99 1.10 -26.28
N GLY A 2 -3.26 0.63 -26.28
CA GLY A 2 -3.90 0.03 -27.47
C GLY A 2 -3.46 -1.38 -27.85
N ILE A 3 -2.64 -2.02 -27.03
CA ILE A 3 -2.27 -3.43 -27.21
C ILE A 3 -3.18 -4.28 -26.33
N ASP A 4 -3.82 -5.29 -26.94
CA ASP A 4 -4.67 -6.23 -26.23
C ASP A 4 -3.86 -7.02 -25.20
N ILE A 5 -4.41 -7.18 -24.00
CA ILE A 5 -3.77 -7.94 -22.92
C ILE A 5 -3.54 -9.40 -23.25
N GLU A 6 -4.36 -9.98 -24.14
CA GLU A 6 -4.18 -11.37 -24.62
C GLU A 6 -2.92 -11.58 -25.44
N GLN A 7 -2.29 -10.49 -25.94
CA GLN A 7 -1.01 -10.55 -26.67
C GLN A 7 0.20 -10.68 -25.75
N PHE A 8 0.02 -10.48 -24.44
CA PHE A 8 1.09 -10.65 -23.45
C PHE A 8 1.08 -12.06 -22.88
N SER A 9 2.24 -12.63 -22.64
CA SER A 9 2.31 -13.80 -21.77
C SER A 9 1.81 -13.43 -20.36
N ARG A 10 1.21 -14.40 -19.66
CA ARG A 10 0.75 -14.18 -18.27
C ARG A 10 1.86 -13.64 -17.37
N LYS A 11 3.11 -14.09 -17.56
CA LYS A 11 4.28 -13.66 -16.78
C LYS A 11 4.59 -12.17 -17.03
N GLU A 12 4.62 -11.74 -18.28
CA GLU A 12 4.84 -10.34 -18.65
C GLU A 12 3.75 -9.45 -18.09
N TYR A 13 2.48 -9.85 -18.28
CA TYR A 13 1.34 -9.08 -17.79
C TYR A 13 1.40 -8.92 -16.26
N ILE A 14 1.60 -10.00 -15.49
CA ILE A 14 1.70 -9.94 -14.02
C ILE A 14 2.93 -9.13 -13.58
N SER A 15 4.01 -9.09 -14.35
CA SER A 15 5.21 -8.33 -14.01
C SER A 15 4.99 -6.81 -13.99
N LEU A 16 3.93 -6.32 -14.65
CA LEU A 16 3.56 -4.91 -14.66
C LEU A 16 3.00 -4.40 -13.33
N PHE A 17 2.56 -5.30 -12.44
CA PHE A 17 1.84 -4.95 -11.23
C PHE A 17 2.64 -5.22 -9.97
N SER A 18 2.53 -4.33 -9.01
CA SER A 18 2.90 -4.55 -7.60
C SER A 18 1.63 -4.43 -6.75
N ASN A 19 1.38 -5.45 -5.94
CA ASN A 19 0.17 -5.50 -5.12
C ASN A 19 0.52 -5.42 -3.64
N VAL A 20 -0.26 -4.64 -2.91
CA VAL A 20 -0.35 -4.66 -1.46
C VAL A 20 -1.76 -5.14 -1.12
N PHE A 21 -1.86 -6.33 -0.56
CA PHE A 21 -3.13 -6.94 -0.17
C PHE A 21 -3.51 -6.54 1.25
N GLN A 22 -4.80 -6.58 1.55
CA GLN A 22 -5.32 -6.37 2.90
C GLN A 22 -4.77 -7.41 3.89
N ASP A 23 -4.76 -8.69 3.48
CA ASP A 23 -4.18 -9.78 4.27
C ASP A 23 -2.70 -9.92 3.95
N ILE A 24 -1.85 -9.46 4.87
CA ILE A 24 -0.41 -9.43 4.70
C ILE A 24 0.21 -10.71 5.23
N ASN A 25 0.69 -11.54 4.31
CA ASN A 25 1.46 -12.72 4.63
C ASN A 25 2.97 -12.41 4.54
N LEU A 26 3.63 -12.47 5.71
CA LEU A 26 5.09 -12.44 5.82
C LEU A 26 5.59 -13.86 6.04
N LEU A 27 6.67 -14.21 5.33
CA LEU A 27 7.32 -15.49 5.49
C LEU A 27 8.29 -15.43 6.69
N HIS A 28 8.47 -16.56 7.38
CA HIS A 28 9.43 -16.68 8.50
C HIS A 28 10.88 -16.72 8.02
N PHE A 29 11.24 -15.81 7.11
CA PHE A 29 12.58 -15.54 6.61
C PHE A 29 13.07 -14.20 7.16
N THR A 30 14.20 -13.72 6.67
CA THR A 30 14.70 -12.39 7.01
C THR A 30 13.81 -11.28 6.41
N ILE A 31 13.93 -10.08 6.95
CA ILE A 31 13.25 -8.89 6.42
C ILE A 31 13.72 -8.65 4.98
N GLY A 32 15.03 -8.77 4.72
CA GLY A 32 15.60 -8.62 3.38
C GLY A 32 15.00 -9.59 2.38
N GLU A 33 14.92 -10.88 2.72
CA GLU A 33 14.29 -11.90 1.86
C GLU A 33 12.81 -11.62 1.62
N ASN A 34 12.08 -11.20 2.65
CA ASN A 34 10.68 -10.84 2.50
C ASN A 34 10.44 -9.68 1.53
N ILE A 35 11.34 -8.71 1.47
CA ILE A 35 11.22 -7.54 0.60
C ILE A 35 11.72 -7.85 -0.81
N THR A 36 12.87 -8.50 -0.93
CA THR A 36 13.56 -8.68 -2.22
C THR A 36 13.18 -9.96 -2.94
N GLY A 37 12.70 -10.98 -2.20
CA GLY A 37 12.52 -12.34 -2.70
C GLY A 37 13.84 -13.08 -2.96
N SER A 38 14.97 -12.58 -2.43
CA SER A 38 16.32 -13.11 -2.64
C SER A 38 17.10 -13.21 -1.34
N SER A 39 17.88 -14.27 -1.17
CA SER A 39 18.86 -14.43 -0.08
C SER A 39 20.18 -13.69 -0.33
N ASP A 40 20.35 -13.09 -1.51
CA ASP A 40 21.53 -12.31 -1.85
C ASP A 40 21.52 -10.97 -1.09
N ARG A 41 22.46 -10.82 -0.15
CA ARG A 41 22.59 -9.65 0.71
C ARG A 41 22.92 -8.35 -0.03
N GLU A 42 23.52 -8.41 -1.20
CA GLU A 42 23.78 -7.22 -2.01
C GLU A 42 22.46 -6.52 -2.42
N THR A 43 21.40 -7.30 -2.63
CA THR A 43 20.08 -6.78 -2.95
C THR A 43 19.41 -6.06 -1.77
N TRP A 44 19.84 -6.34 -0.52
CA TRP A 44 19.21 -5.83 0.70
C TRP A 44 19.53 -4.37 1.01
N LYS A 45 20.61 -3.81 0.45
CA LYS A 45 20.91 -2.37 0.56
C LYS A 45 19.74 -1.52 0.02
N ARG A 46 19.16 -1.95 -1.10
CA ARG A 46 17.98 -1.29 -1.66
C ARG A 46 16.72 -1.56 -0.84
N ALA A 47 16.62 -2.72 -0.17
CA ALA A 47 15.52 -3.02 0.75
C ALA A 47 15.44 -2.02 1.91
N GLU A 48 16.56 -1.60 2.48
CA GLU A 48 16.60 -0.58 3.53
C GLU A 48 16.06 0.77 3.06
N THR A 49 16.40 1.17 1.84
CA THR A 49 15.88 2.41 1.25
C THR A 49 14.37 2.37 1.08
N VAL A 50 13.83 1.30 0.51
CA VAL A 50 12.37 1.19 0.32
C VAL A 50 11.60 1.01 1.62
N LEU A 51 12.21 0.43 2.67
CA LEU A 51 11.64 0.38 4.03
C LEU A 51 11.45 1.79 4.59
N LYS A 52 12.48 2.63 4.52
CA LYS A 52 12.39 4.03 4.95
C LYS A 52 11.33 4.79 4.15
N THR A 53 11.31 4.62 2.83
CA THR A 53 10.29 5.23 1.95
C THR A 53 8.87 4.78 2.33
N ALA A 54 8.68 3.52 2.72
CA ALA A 54 7.40 3.00 3.22
C ALA A 54 7.04 3.49 4.64
N GLY A 55 7.89 4.32 5.26
CA GLY A 55 7.67 4.87 6.59
C GLY A 55 7.91 3.88 7.72
N PHE A 56 8.76 2.87 7.51
CA PHE A 56 9.14 1.94 8.57
C PHE A 56 10.19 2.58 9.48
N GLU A 57 9.83 2.83 10.74
CA GLU A 57 10.63 3.64 11.69
C GLU A 57 11.26 2.80 12.80
N ARG A 58 10.87 1.51 12.92
CA ARG A 58 11.40 0.66 13.99
C ARG A 58 12.89 0.42 13.79
N ASP A 59 13.65 0.59 14.86
CA ASP A 59 15.06 0.15 14.91
C ASP A 59 15.14 -1.38 14.85
N LEU A 60 15.85 -1.89 13.88
CA LEU A 60 16.07 -3.32 13.64
C LEU A 60 17.37 -3.83 14.33
N GLY A 61 18.07 -2.94 15.06
CA GLY A 61 19.33 -3.22 15.72
C GLY A 61 20.46 -3.56 14.76
N GLU A 62 21.52 -4.19 15.26
CA GLU A 62 22.72 -4.51 14.48
C GLU A 62 22.47 -5.41 13.27
N ARG A 63 21.41 -6.24 13.31
CA ARG A 63 21.07 -7.17 12.22
C ARG A 63 20.39 -6.47 11.04
N GLY A 64 19.75 -5.32 11.27
CA GLY A 64 19.03 -4.60 10.22
C GLY A 64 18.08 -5.51 9.44
N THR A 65 18.15 -5.47 8.11
CA THR A 65 17.34 -6.31 7.23
C THR A 65 17.67 -7.81 7.27
N ALA A 66 18.79 -8.21 7.96
CA ALA A 66 19.12 -9.62 8.21
C ALA A 66 18.38 -10.21 9.44
N ALA A 67 17.58 -9.41 10.15
CA ALA A 67 16.75 -9.92 11.23
C ALA A 67 15.64 -10.82 10.69
N SER A 68 15.42 -11.97 11.35
CA SER A 68 14.36 -12.94 10.99
C SER A 68 13.00 -12.42 11.42
N ILE A 69 11.96 -12.73 10.63
CA ILE A 69 10.57 -12.44 10.98
C ILE A 69 9.97 -13.62 11.75
N GLY A 70 9.44 -13.32 12.94
CA GLY A 70 8.87 -14.31 13.83
C GLY A 70 9.93 -15.22 14.49
N LYS A 71 9.53 -15.90 15.56
CA LYS A 71 10.42 -16.72 16.37
C LYS A 71 10.41 -18.21 16.00
N THR A 72 9.79 -18.58 14.89
CA THR A 72 9.64 -19.99 14.49
C THR A 72 10.97 -20.68 14.21
N PHE A 73 11.93 -19.98 13.59
CA PHE A 73 13.22 -20.52 13.18
C PHE A 73 14.42 -19.78 13.81
N ASP A 74 14.18 -18.65 14.46
CA ASP A 74 15.20 -17.87 15.16
C ASP A 74 14.58 -17.27 16.42
N GLU A 75 15.04 -17.71 17.61
CA GLU A 75 14.53 -17.22 18.89
C GLU A 75 14.66 -15.69 19.05
N ARG A 76 15.63 -15.09 18.35
CA ARG A 76 15.83 -13.63 18.28
C ARG A 76 15.04 -12.97 17.14
N GLY A 77 14.13 -13.70 16.51
CA GLY A 77 13.25 -13.21 15.47
C GLY A 77 12.31 -12.12 15.98
N ILE A 78 11.91 -11.24 15.09
CA ILE A 78 11.12 -10.04 15.40
C ILE A 78 9.66 -10.29 15.02
N ASP A 79 8.76 -10.07 15.98
CA ASP A 79 7.34 -10.00 15.71
C ASP A 79 6.94 -8.56 15.38
N PHE A 80 6.14 -8.39 14.33
CA PHE A 80 5.68 -7.09 13.84
C PHE A 80 4.20 -6.87 14.15
N SER A 81 3.86 -5.64 14.52
CA SER A 81 2.48 -5.17 14.58
C SER A 81 1.82 -5.17 13.18
N GLY A 82 0.50 -5.08 13.13
CA GLY A 82 -0.25 -5.00 11.86
C GLY A 82 0.23 -3.85 10.98
N GLY A 83 0.43 -2.67 11.55
CA GLY A 83 0.93 -1.49 10.83
C GLY A 83 2.37 -1.65 10.32
N GLU A 84 3.25 -2.30 11.08
CA GLU A 84 4.61 -2.62 10.63
C GLU A 84 4.61 -3.64 9.49
N LYS A 85 3.77 -4.68 9.57
CA LYS A 85 3.58 -5.64 8.48
C LYS A 85 3.11 -4.94 7.20
N GLN A 86 2.20 -3.97 7.34
CA GLN A 86 1.68 -3.20 6.21
C GLN A 86 2.78 -2.36 5.54
N LYS A 87 3.63 -1.70 6.33
CA LYS A 87 4.81 -0.98 5.82
C LYS A 87 5.81 -1.90 5.12
N LEU A 88 6.01 -3.13 5.63
CA LEU A 88 6.83 -4.16 4.96
C LEU A 88 6.23 -4.58 3.61
N ALA A 89 4.90 -4.76 3.52
CA ALA A 89 4.23 -5.09 2.26
C ALA A 89 4.34 -3.95 1.24
N ILE A 90 4.22 -2.70 1.67
CA ILE A 90 4.44 -1.51 0.83
C ILE A 90 5.90 -1.47 0.35
N ALA A 91 6.88 -1.72 1.24
CA ALA A 91 8.29 -1.78 0.87
C ALA A 91 8.58 -2.87 -0.17
N ARG A 92 7.96 -4.07 -0.04
CA ARG A 92 8.02 -5.15 -1.04
C ARG A 92 7.48 -4.69 -2.39
N ALA A 93 6.34 -4.01 -2.41
CA ALA A 93 5.76 -3.48 -3.63
C ALA A 93 6.67 -2.43 -4.28
N LEU A 94 7.24 -1.50 -3.50
CA LEU A 94 8.17 -0.47 -3.96
C LEU A 94 9.49 -1.09 -4.48
N TYR A 95 9.98 -2.15 -3.83
CA TYR A 95 11.18 -2.86 -4.27
C TYR A 95 11.01 -3.46 -5.67
N LYS A 96 9.84 -4.05 -5.94
CA LYS A 96 9.52 -4.61 -7.26
C LYS A 96 9.53 -3.54 -8.37
N ASN A 97 9.25 -2.28 -8.03
CA ASN A 97 9.38 -1.10 -8.90
C ASN A 97 8.64 -1.20 -10.25
N THR A 98 7.39 -1.58 -10.21
CA THR A 98 6.53 -1.75 -11.39
C THR A 98 5.86 -0.45 -11.82
N ALA A 99 5.25 -0.44 -13.02
CA ALA A 99 4.52 0.69 -13.56
C ALA A 99 3.15 0.92 -12.88
N ILE A 100 2.53 -0.17 -12.37
CA ILE A 100 1.18 -0.14 -11.81
C ILE A 100 1.21 -0.72 -10.39
N PHE A 101 0.66 0.04 -9.44
CA PHE A 101 0.48 -0.39 -8.05
C PHE A 101 -1.01 -0.60 -7.76
N ILE A 102 -1.34 -1.71 -7.09
CA ILE A 102 -2.67 -1.97 -6.56
C ILE A 102 -2.54 -2.06 -5.05
N LEU A 103 -3.21 -1.15 -4.35
CA LEU A 103 -3.16 -0.99 -2.90
C LEU A 103 -4.56 -1.26 -2.36
N ASP A 104 -4.74 -2.43 -1.77
CA ASP A 104 -6.01 -2.86 -1.19
C ASP A 104 -5.98 -2.63 0.31
N GLU A 105 -6.76 -1.64 0.77
CA GLU A 105 -6.84 -1.21 2.17
C GLU A 105 -5.44 -0.96 2.82
N PRO A 106 -4.53 -0.21 2.18
CA PRO A 106 -3.12 -0.13 2.59
C PRO A 106 -2.90 0.60 3.92
N THR A 107 -3.95 1.12 4.54
CA THR A 107 -3.89 1.80 5.85
C THR A 107 -4.71 1.12 6.93
N SER A 108 -5.35 -0.02 6.64
CA SER A 108 -6.32 -0.67 7.53
C SER A 108 -5.75 -1.02 8.91
N ALA A 109 -4.50 -1.43 8.98
CA ALA A 109 -3.81 -1.82 10.22
C ALA A 109 -2.89 -0.72 10.80
N MET A 110 -2.93 0.48 10.25
CA MET A 110 -2.16 1.63 10.74
C MET A 110 -2.92 2.37 11.84
N ASP A 111 -2.16 2.88 12.82
CA ASP A 111 -2.71 3.87 13.75
C ASP A 111 -2.98 5.21 13.03
N PRO A 112 -3.82 6.11 13.60
CA PRO A 112 -4.22 7.34 12.92
C PRO A 112 -3.04 8.24 12.52
N LEU A 113 -1.97 8.31 13.31
CA LEU A 113 -0.80 9.13 12.99
C LEU A 113 0.02 8.53 11.85
N ALA A 114 0.18 7.21 11.85
CA ALA A 114 0.88 6.50 10.77
C ALA A 114 0.08 6.59 9.46
N GLU A 115 -1.26 6.49 9.53
CA GLU A 115 -2.14 6.67 8.38
C GLU A 115 -2.04 8.08 7.79
N GLU A 116 -2.11 9.12 8.63
CA GLU A 116 -1.97 10.50 8.18
C GLU A 116 -0.63 10.73 7.46
N ARG A 117 0.48 10.21 8.03
CA ARG A 117 1.80 10.29 7.40
C ARG A 117 1.85 9.57 6.06
N PHE A 118 1.26 8.36 5.98
CA PHE A 118 1.20 7.61 4.73
C PHE A 118 0.43 8.38 3.66
N VAL A 119 -0.77 8.88 4.00
CA VAL A 119 -1.62 9.65 3.08
C VAL A 119 -0.91 10.91 2.61
N ARG A 120 -0.23 11.64 3.49
CA ARG A 120 0.55 12.84 3.16
C ARG A 120 1.66 12.55 2.16
N ASN A 121 2.37 11.45 2.36
CA ASN A 121 3.52 11.09 1.52
C ASN A 121 3.13 10.24 0.30
N TYR A 122 1.85 9.86 0.17
CA TYR A 122 1.39 8.96 -0.89
C TYR A 122 1.78 9.44 -2.29
N LYS A 123 1.54 10.71 -2.60
CA LYS A 123 1.86 11.27 -3.93
C LYS A 123 3.35 11.21 -4.23
N GLU A 124 4.20 11.41 -3.23
CA GLU A 124 5.66 11.32 -3.39
C GLU A 124 6.08 9.86 -3.58
N ILE A 125 5.56 8.95 -2.75
CA ILE A 125 5.88 7.51 -2.80
C ILE A 125 5.53 6.90 -4.16
N PHE A 126 4.37 7.27 -4.71
CA PHE A 126 3.84 6.71 -5.96
C PHE A 126 3.93 7.67 -7.15
N SER A 127 4.75 8.73 -7.06
CA SER A 127 4.94 9.70 -8.15
C SER A 127 5.37 9.02 -9.45
N ASN A 128 4.86 9.53 -10.58
CA ASN A 128 5.12 9.02 -11.93
C ASN A 128 4.70 7.55 -12.17
N ARG A 129 3.76 7.03 -11.38
CA ARG A 129 3.25 5.66 -11.49
C ARG A 129 1.73 5.66 -11.49
N THR A 130 1.14 4.67 -12.14
CA THR A 130 -0.29 4.42 -11.98
C THR A 130 -0.52 3.69 -10.68
N SER A 131 -1.35 4.23 -9.81
CA SER A 131 -1.74 3.56 -8.56
C SER A 131 -3.26 3.46 -8.45
N ILE A 132 -3.74 2.27 -8.10
CA ILE A 132 -5.15 1.98 -7.80
C ILE A 132 -5.21 1.82 -6.28
N PHE A 133 -5.91 2.74 -5.64
CA PHE A 133 -6.09 2.77 -4.19
C PHE A 133 -7.52 2.34 -3.85
N ILE A 134 -7.67 1.16 -3.25
CA ILE A 134 -8.96 0.63 -2.82
C ILE A 134 -9.10 0.92 -1.34
N SER A 135 -10.16 1.61 -0.95
CA SER A 135 -10.43 1.90 0.46
C SER A 135 -11.91 2.15 0.73
N HIS A 136 -12.35 1.71 1.90
CA HIS A 136 -13.63 2.12 2.48
C HIS A 136 -13.50 3.40 3.32
N ARG A 137 -12.27 3.90 3.56
CA ARG A 137 -11.99 5.16 4.26
C ARG A 137 -11.98 6.32 3.26
N LEU A 138 -13.16 6.91 3.03
CA LEU A 138 -13.32 7.97 2.02
C LEU A 138 -12.47 9.21 2.27
N LEU A 139 -12.08 9.48 3.53
CA LEU A 139 -11.20 10.59 3.85
C LEU A 139 -9.84 10.51 3.13
N ASN A 140 -9.38 9.28 2.85
CA ASN A 140 -8.12 9.03 2.16
C ASN A 140 -8.24 9.21 0.64
N THR A 141 -9.44 9.21 0.08
CA THR A 141 -9.64 9.35 -1.38
C THR A 141 -9.30 10.74 -1.91
N LYS A 142 -9.21 11.77 -1.04
CA LYS A 142 -8.81 13.13 -1.42
C LYS A 142 -7.46 13.23 -2.12
N ILE A 143 -6.58 12.26 -1.91
CA ILE A 143 -5.25 12.24 -2.53
C ILE A 143 -5.27 11.72 -3.96
N CYS A 144 -6.36 11.06 -4.36
CA CYS A 144 -6.50 10.45 -5.67
C CYS A 144 -6.87 11.48 -6.72
N ASP A 145 -6.28 11.37 -7.91
CA ASP A 145 -6.61 12.24 -9.05
C ASP A 145 -8.00 11.92 -9.63
N ARG A 146 -8.46 10.67 -9.41
CA ARG A 146 -9.77 10.18 -9.87
C ARG A 146 -10.34 9.17 -8.89
N ILE A 147 -11.60 9.31 -8.57
CA ILE A 147 -12.35 8.44 -7.67
C ILE A 147 -13.40 7.70 -8.49
N LEU A 148 -13.49 6.41 -8.28
CA LEU A 148 -14.52 5.53 -8.85
C LEU A 148 -15.35 5.00 -7.67
N LEU A 149 -16.60 5.43 -7.55
CA LEU A 149 -17.53 4.91 -6.55
C LEU A 149 -18.28 3.72 -7.13
N ILE A 150 -18.08 2.56 -6.51
CA ILE A 150 -18.71 1.30 -6.90
C ILE A 150 -19.74 0.93 -5.83
N ASP A 151 -20.98 0.71 -6.26
CA ASP A 151 -22.07 0.24 -5.42
C ASP A 151 -22.81 -0.90 -6.11
N HIS A 152 -23.14 -1.98 -5.36
CA HIS A 152 -23.75 -3.18 -5.88
C HIS A 152 -23.12 -3.73 -7.19
N GLY A 153 -21.77 -3.68 -7.26
CA GLY A 153 -21.00 -4.17 -8.42
C GLY A 153 -21.08 -3.26 -9.66
N ARG A 154 -21.58 -2.04 -9.53
CA ARG A 154 -21.70 -1.08 -10.63
C ARG A 154 -20.97 0.21 -10.29
N LEU A 155 -20.36 0.81 -11.32
CA LEU A 155 -19.82 2.17 -11.22
C LEU A 155 -20.98 3.15 -11.18
N VAL A 156 -21.17 3.82 -10.04
CA VAL A 156 -22.29 4.77 -9.84
C VAL A 156 -21.84 6.22 -9.99
N GLU A 157 -20.62 6.55 -9.54
CA GLU A 157 -20.07 7.90 -9.67
C GLU A 157 -18.59 7.83 -10.04
N CYS A 158 -18.11 8.84 -10.78
CA CYS A 158 -16.71 8.94 -11.17
C CYS A 158 -16.32 10.41 -11.31
N GLY A 159 -15.23 10.83 -10.66
CA GLY A 159 -14.74 12.21 -10.72
C GLY A 159 -13.59 12.49 -9.77
N THR A 160 -13.21 13.78 -9.65
CA THR A 160 -12.31 14.23 -8.57
C THR A 160 -13.12 14.39 -7.28
N HIS A 161 -12.42 14.48 -6.15
CA HIS A 161 -13.07 14.74 -4.86
C HIS A 161 -13.97 15.98 -4.92
N GLU A 162 -13.44 17.09 -5.45
CA GLU A 162 -14.17 18.37 -5.54
C GLU A 162 -15.43 18.27 -6.42
N ALA A 163 -15.31 17.59 -7.56
CA ALA A 163 -16.44 17.40 -8.48
C ALA A 163 -17.56 16.57 -7.84
N LEU A 164 -17.19 15.46 -7.17
CA LEU A 164 -18.14 14.58 -6.50
C LEU A 164 -18.80 15.26 -5.29
N MET A 165 -18.04 16.02 -4.49
CA MET A 165 -18.60 16.82 -3.39
C MET A 165 -19.57 17.88 -3.87
N LYS A 166 -19.29 18.54 -5.01
CA LYS A 166 -20.17 19.53 -5.63
C LYS A 166 -21.44 18.92 -6.20
N ALA A 167 -21.36 17.71 -6.74
CA ALA A 167 -22.51 16.98 -7.29
C ALA A 167 -23.54 16.58 -6.23
N LYS A 168 -23.14 16.51 -4.96
CA LYS A 168 -24.01 16.13 -3.81
C LYS A 168 -24.70 14.78 -3.99
N GLY A 169 -24.05 13.84 -4.67
CA GLY A 169 -24.52 12.48 -4.88
C GLY A 169 -24.13 11.53 -3.72
N LEU A 170 -24.14 10.24 -3.99
CA LEU A 170 -23.86 9.19 -3.02
C LEU A 170 -22.46 9.34 -2.38
N TYR A 171 -21.43 9.70 -3.17
CA TYR A 171 -20.10 9.96 -2.63
C TYR A 171 -20.12 11.05 -1.56
N HIS A 172 -20.82 12.17 -1.81
CA HIS A 172 -20.94 13.26 -0.85
C HIS A 172 -21.63 12.81 0.43
N GLU A 173 -22.73 12.07 0.32
CA GLU A 173 -23.48 11.55 1.48
C GLU A 173 -22.59 10.67 2.36
N LEU A 174 -21.91 9.69 1.75
CA LEU A 174 -21.01 8.75 2.44
C LEU A 174 -19.81 9.49 3.06
N PHE A 175 -19.24 10.44 2.33
CA PHE A 175 -18.11 11.24 2.81
C PHE A 175 -18.48 12.06 4.04
N CYS A 176 -19.62 12.79 4.00
CA CYS A 176 -20.12 13.58 5.13
C CYS A 176 -20.48 12.69 6.33
N ALA A 177 -21.11 11.54 6.09
CA ALA A 177 -21.43 10.58 7.15
C ALA A 177 -20.14 10.08 7.85
N GLN A 178 -19.11 9.79 7.07
CA GLN A 178 -17.83 9.34 7.63
C GLN A 178 -17.12 10.47 8.39
N GLN A 179 -17.13 11.71 7.92
CA GLN A 179 -16.58 12.85 8.65
C GLN A 179 -17.24 13.04 10.03
N LYS A 180 -18.56 12.90 10.09
CA LYS A 180 -19.30 12.96 11.37
C LYS A 180 -18.87 11.86 12.34
N SER A 181 -18.69 10.63 11.85
CA SER A 181 -18.28 9.50 12.69
C SER A 181 -16.87 9.67 13.28
N TYR A 182 -16.01 10.44 12.61
CA TYR A 182 -14.66 10.79 13.11
C TYR A 182 -14.64 12.09 13.94
N GLY A 183 -15.79 12.74 14.20
CA GLY A 183 -15.86 13.96 14.98
C GLY A 183 -15.19 15.18 14.31
N LEU A 184 -15.13 15.20 12.98
CA LEU A 184 -14.48 16.25 12.19
C LEU A 184 -15.45 17.39 11.82
N ILE A 185 -16.75 17.22 12.08
CA ILE A 185 -17.82 18.22 11.90
C ILE A 185 -18.84 18.06 13.02
#